data_39700e02fd879a56538fe4dec8a0be83
#
_entry.id   39700e02fd879a56538fe4dec8a0be83
#
_cell.length_a   1.000
_cell.length_b   1.000
_cell.length_c   1.000
_cell.angle_alpha   90.00
_cell.angle_beta   90.00
_cell.angle_gamma   90.00
#
_symmetry.space_group_name_H-M   'P 1'
#
loop_
_entity.id
_entity.type
_entity.pdbx_description
1 polymer ?
#
loop_
_entity_poly.entity_id
_entity_poly.type
_entity_poly.pdbx_seq_one_letter_code
_entity_poly.pdbx_strand_id
1 'polypeptide(L)'
;RYRPTNGLREFAFWDPATVDPDDEAIFEYTNPKNDIKENTLKKHSYSYTNQLALEWKPIDGLVLRTEAVHAMSFTDENRFYGAMTDDGQKQNKLPIASIKDKRTEKYTWTNTASYGFDISKLHNFSFLLGQEIQTKQTKETFMKNRYFPRYITADKALNNMNLGRPWENTTSLSTPERTASFFGQANYNYDHKYLVSVTMRADGSTKFAPGEQWGYFPAVSGAWVLSREGFLENNEIISNLKLRAAIGLAGNNRIDDDMWRYLYTVNSTSGPAFGEATENGEQWYGI
;
A
#
# COMPACT_ATOMS: atom_id res chain seq x y z
N ARG A 1 9.33 -16.65 25.40
CA ARG A 1 10.17 -15.56 24.85
C ARG A 1 11.59 -15.78 25.31
N TYR A 2 12.51 -16.02 24.38
CA TYR A 2 13.94 -16.10 24.68
C TYR A 2 14.40 -14.78 25.34
N ARG A 3 15.00 -14.85 26.54
CA ARG A 3 15.55 -13.65 27.18
C ARG A 3 16.97 -13.43 26.65
N PRO A 4 17.30 -12.27 26.07
CA PRO A 4 18.65 -11.97 25.59
C PRO A 4 19.73 -12.04 26.69
N THR A 5 19.29 -11.95 27.94
CA THR A 5 20.14 -11.94 29.14
C THR A 5 20.49 -13.33 29.67
N ASN A 6 19.97 -14.40 29.08
CA ASN A 6 20.28 -15.76 29.51
C ASN A 6 21.71 -16.23 29.16
N GLY A 7 22.60 -15.30 28.80
CA GLY A 7 23.99 -15.57 28.56
C GLY A 7 24.25 -16.59 27.45
N LEU A 8 25.49 -16.78 27.14
CA LEU A 8 26.03 -17.80 26.21
C LEU A 8 25.91 -19.24 26.77
N ARG A 9 24.89 -19.54 27.58
CA ARG A 9 24.66 -20.93 27.99
C ARG A 9 24.23 -21.68 26.73
N GLU A 10 25.18 -22.43 26.20
CA GLU A 10 24.87 -23.44 25.20
C GLU A 10 23.84 -24.39 25.83
N PHE A 11 22.72 -24.60 25.13
CA PHE A 11 21.71 -25.60 25.52
C PHE A 11 22.30 -27.03 25.61
N ALA A 12 23.56 -27.21 25.23
CA ALA A 12 24.31 -28.46 25.37
C ALA A 12 24.51 -28.93 26.84
N PHE A 13 24.34 -28.04 27.81
CA PHE A 13 24.49 -28.35 29.21
C PHE A 13 23.17 -28.43 29.99
N TRP A 14 22.06 -28.51 29.29
CA TRP A 14 20.78 -28.70 29.91
C TRP A 14 20.61 -30.18 30.27
N ASP A 15 20.70 -30.49 31.57
CA ASP A 15 20.45 -31.81 32.06
C ASP A 15 18.94 -32.08 32.10
N PRO A 16 18.41 -32.98 31.26
CA PRO A 16 16.97 -33.29 31.26
C PRO A 16 16.46 -33.83 32.60
N ALA A 17 17.36 -34.27 33.48
CA ALA A 17 17.00 -34.78 34.77
C ALA A 17 16.68 -33.69 35.82
N THR A 18 17.02 -32.44 35.54
CA THR A 18 16.76 -31.29 36.44
C THR A 18 15.57 -30.44 36.02
N VAL A 19 14.89 -30.78 34.92
CA VAL A 19 13.72 -30.08 34.41
C VAL A 19 12.47 -30.81 34.85
N ASP A 20 11.52 -30.04 35.35
CA ASP A 20 10.18 -30.57 35.64
C ASP A 20 9.57 -31.08 34.35
N PRO A 21 9.27 -32.38 34.23
CA PRO A 21 8.70 -32.96 33.01
C PRO A 21 7.32 -32.37 32.64
N ASP A 22 6.65 -31.70 33.59
CA ASP A 22 5.35 -31.07 33.37
C ASP A 22 5.45 -29.60 32.94
N ASP A 23 6.66 -29.02 32.87
CA ASP A 23 6.87 -27.66 32.40
C ASP A 23 7.03 -27.63 30.86
N GLU A 24 5.92 -27.83 30.14
CA GLU A 24 5.84 -27.76 28.68
C GLU A 24 6.37 -26.41 28.11
N ALA A 25 6.32 -25.34 28.93
CA ALA A 25 6.76 -24.00 28.49
C ALA A 25 8.28 -23.94 28.23
N ILE A 26 9.06 -24.84 28.77
CA ILE A 26 10.52 -24.85 28.58
C ILE A 26 10.91 -25.44 27.24
N PHE A 27 10.08 -26.33 26.68
CA PHE A 27 10.32 -26.97 25.38
C PHE A 27 9.89 -26.09 24.18
N GLU A 28 9.15 -25.01 24.42
CA GLU A 28 8.68 -24.10 23.37
C GLU A 28 9.73 -23.07 22.92
N TYR A 29 10.87 -22.95 23.57
CA TYR A 29 11.86 -21.93 23.24
C TYR A 29 12.83 -22.40 22.14
N THR A 30 12.59 -21.95 20.95
CA THR A 30 13.55 -22.12 19.85
C THR A 30 14.73 -21.17 20.04
N ASN A 31 15.93 -21.66 19.78
CA ASN A 31 17.13 -20.83 19.83
C ASN A 31 17.11 -19.83 18.65
N PRO A 32 17.10 -18.50 18.90
CA PRO A 32 17.09 -17.49 17.84
C PRO A 32 18.22 -17.61 16.82
N LYS A 33 19.32 -18.24 17.21
CA LYS A 33 20.45 -18.52 16.31
C LYS A 33 20.07 -19.53 15.21
N ASN A 34 19.17 -20.49 15.53
CA ASN A 34 18.65 -21.43 14.55
C ASN A 34 17.70 -20.75 13.60
N ASP A 35 16.85 -19.86 14.10
CA ASP A 35 15.95 -19.06 13.25
C ASP A 35 16.74 -18.23 12.24
N ILE A 36 17.85 -17.61 12.65
CA ILE A 36 18.69 -16.83 11.75
C ILE A 36 19.35 -17.72 10.69
N LYS A 37 19.77 -18.94 11.06
CA LYS A 37 20.49 -19.84 10.15
C LYS A 37 19.59 -20.55 9.15
N GLU A 38 18.41 -20.96 9.58
CA GLU A 38 17.50 -21.81 8.80
C GLU A 38 16.27 -21.09 8.24
N ASN A 39 16.11 -19.80 8.58
CA ASN A 39 15.07 -18.96 8.00
C ASN A 39 15.64 -18.22 6.78
N THR A 40 15.03 -18.43 5.64
CA THR A 40 15.40 -17.75 4.39
C THR A 40 14.22 -16.95 3.89
N LEU A 41 14.43 -15.66 3.63
CA LEU A 41 13.50 -14.78 2.94
C LEU A 41 14.19 -14.15 1.75
N LYS A 42 13.72 -14.47 0.55
CA LYS A 42 14.12 -13.81 -0.69
C LYS A 42 12.94 -13.03 -1.23
N LYS A 43 13.10 -11.72 -1.34
CA LYS A 43 12.06 -10.84 -1.86
C LYS A 43 12.65 -9.99 -2.97
N HIS A 44 12.05 -10.08 -4.15
CA HIS A 44 12.39 -9.26 -5.30
C HIS A 44 11.18 -8.43 -5.70
N SER A 45 11.41 -7.14 -5.98
CA SER A 45 10.36 -6.27 -6.46
C SER A 45 10.86 -5.52 -7.69
N TYR A 46 10.08 -5.58 -8.75
CA TYR A 46 10.32 -4.88 -10.00
C TYR A 46 9.15 -3.96 -10.26
N SER A 47 9.44 -2.73 -10.62
CA SER A 47 8.41 -1.78 -11.06
C SER A 47 8.84 -1.08 -12.33
N TYR A 48 7.88 -0.86 -13.22
CA TYR A 48 8.10 -0.02 -14.37
C TYR A 48 6.91 0.90 -14.56
N THR A 49 7.18 2.07 -15.10
CA THR A 49 6.16 3.07 -15.37
C THR A 49 6.38 3.58 -16.80
N ASN A 50 5.32 3.51 -17.59
CA ASN A 50 5.26 4.12 -18.90
C ASN A 50 4.39 5.36 -18.81
N GLN A 51 4.87 6.47 -19.32
CA GLN A 51 4.17 7.74 -19.32
C GLN A 51 4.20 8.34 -20.72
N LEU A 52 3.03 8.73 -21.21
CA LEU A 52 2.85 9.47 -22.44
C LEU A 52 2.13 10.77 -22.11
N ALA A 53 2.69 11.89 -22.50
CA ALA A 53 2.07 13.19 -22.33
C ALA A 53 2.08 13.94 -23.68
N LEU A 54 0.95 14.59 -23.96
CA LEU A 54 0.79 15.49 -25.09
C LEU A 54 0.39 16.86 -24.54
N GLU A 55 1.07 17.87 -25.02
CA GLU A 55 0.80 19.27 -24.67
C GLU A 55 0.50 20.06 -25.94
N TRP A 56 -0.56 20.85 -25.89
CA TRP A 56 -0.99 21.70 -26.95
C TRP A 56 -1.23 23.13 -26.47
N LYS A 57 -0.68 24.10 -27.16
CA LYS A 57 -0.79 25.53 -26.88
C LYS A 57 -1.51 26.24 -28.05
N PRO A 58 -2.87 26.20 -28.08
CA PRO A 58 -3.62 26.75 -29.21
C PRO A 58 -3.60 28.28 -29.28
N ILE A 59 -3.49 28.95 -28.15
CA ILE A 59 -3.39 30.40 -28.02
C ILE A 59 -2.43 30.77 -26.90
N ASP A 60 -1.95 32.01 -26.90
CA ASP A 60 -1.09 32.49 -25.81
C ASP A 60 -1.78 32.39 -24.47
N GLY A 61 -1.06 31.88 -23.46
CA GLY A 61 -1.54 31.68 -22.10
C GLY A 61 -2.35 30.41 -21.88
N LEU A 62 -2.85 29.73 -22.95
CA LEU A 62 -3.60 28.48 -22.79
C LEU A 62 -2.73 27.26 -23.07
N VAL A 63 -2.66 26.37 -22.10
CA VAL A 63 -1.99 25.07 -22.23
C VAL A 63 -2.98 23.96 -21.92
N LEU A 64 -3.19 23.09 -22.91
CA LEU A 64 -3.97 21.86 -22.77
C LEU A 64 -2.99 20.70 -22.70
N ARG A 65 -3.09 19.86 -21.68
CA ARG A 65 -2.24 18.69 -21.51
C ARG A 65 -3.08 17.45 -21.21
N THR A 66 -2.78 16.38 -21.91
CA THR A 66 -3.28 15.05 -21.62
C THR A 66 -2.11 14.14 -21.30
N GLU A 67 -2.26 13.32 -20.28
CA GLU A 67 -1.22 12.42 -19.79
C GLU A 67 -1.80 11.07 -19.45
N ALA A 68 -1.22 10.02 -20.00
CA ALA A 68 -1.56 8.64 -19.69
C ALA A 68 -0.36 7.96 -19.04
N VAL A 69 -0.58 7.36 -17.88
CA VAL A 69 0.44 6.63 -17.10
C VAL A 69 -0.03 5.20 -16.87
N HIS A 70 0.81 4.25 -17.28
CA HIS A 70 0.66 2.85 -16.91
C HIS A 70 1.81 2.43 -16.02
N ALA A 71 1.51 2.08 -14.78
CA ALA A 71 2.47 1.58 -13.81
C ALA A 71 2.16 0.13 -13.45
N MET A 72 3.19 -0.71 -13.41
CA MET A 72 3.07 -2.10 -13.02
C MET A 72 4.18 -2.44 -12.03
N SER A 73 3.84 -3.16 -10.98
CA SER A 73 4.80 -3.72 -10.04
C SER A 73 4.57 -5.21 -9.85
N PHE A 74 5.68 -5.94 -9.81
CA PHE A 74 5.74 -7.36 -9.49
C PHE A 74 6.56 -7.52 -8.22
N THR A 75 6.08 -8.36 -7.32
CA THR A 75 6.82 -8.72 -6.11
C THR A 75 6.74 -10.22 -5.94
N ASP A 76 7.92 -10.85 -5.93
CA ASP A 76 8.10 -12.26 -5.66
C ASP A 76 8.69 -12.38 -4.26
N GLU A 77 8.03 -13.12 -3.37
CA GLU A 77 8.50 -13.38 -2.02
C GLU A 77 8.57 -14.89 -1.79
N ASN A 78 9.78 -15.39 -1.63
CA ASN A 78 10.09 -16.79 -1.37
C ASN A 78 10.58 -16.93 0.07
N ARG A 79 9.88 -17.74 0.88
CA ARG A 79 10.19 -17.91 2.29
C ARG A 79 10.34 -19.39 2.62
N PHE A 80 11.36 -19.70 3.40
CA PHE A 80 11.62 -21.03 3.91
C PHE A 80 11.94 -20.97 5.40
N TYR A 81 11.35 -21.87 6.15
CA TYR A 81 11.63 -22.13 7.55
C TYR A 81 12.14 -23.55 7.70
N GLY A 82 13.35 -23.69 8.18
CA GLY A 82 13.97 -24.99 8.43
C GLY A 82 13.37 -25.72 9.65
N ALA A 83 13.76 -26.98 9.81
CA ALA A 83 13.24 -27.85 10.85
C ALA A 83 13.55 -27.36 12.27
N MET A 84 14.62 -26.57 12.46
CA MET A 84 15.04 -26.05 13.76
C MET A 84 14.55 -24.63 14.03
N THR A 85 13.78 -24.05 13.14
CA THR A 85 13.13 -22.74 13.37
C THR A 85 11.91 -22.89 14.27
N ASP A 86 11.43 -21.81 14.88
CA ASP A 86 10.22 -21.81 15.70
C ASP A 86 9.01 -22.34 14.92
N ASP A 87 8.83 -21.88 13.68
CA ASP A 87 7.76 -22.34 12.79
C ASP A 87 7.91 -23.83 12.43
N GLY A 88 9.12 -24.30 12.13
CA GLY A 88 9.40 -25.72 11.84
C GLY A 88 9.14 -26.62 13.06
N GLN A 89 9.53 -26.19 14.25
CA GLN A 89 9.30 -26.94 15.49
C GLN A 89 7.81 -27.18 15.71
N LYS A 90 6.96 -26.20 15.48
CA LYS A 90 5.49 -26.30 15.58
C LYS A 90 4.85 -27.17 14.50
N GLN A 91 5.60 -27.53 13.45
CA GLN A 91 5.15 -28.40 12.37
C GLN A 91 5.89 -29.75 12.40
N ASN A 92 5.85 -30.43 13.50
CA ASN A 92 6.48 -31.76 13.71
C ASN A 92 7.99 -31.77 13.43
N LYS A 93 8.67 -30.68 13.69
CA LYS A 93 10.11 -30.50 13.40
C LYS A 93 10.45 -30.72 11.94
N LEU A 94 9.57 -30.29 11.04
CA LEU A 94 9.72 -30.39 9.60
C LEU A 94 9.65 -29.00 8.94
N PRO A 95 10.37 -28.78 7.84
CA PRO A 95 10.42 -27.50 7.17
C PRO A 95 9.09 -27.09 6.53
N ILE A 96 8.96 -25.75 6.36
CA ILE A 96 7.86 -25.09 5.67
C ILE A 96 8.46 -24.21 4.59
N ALA A 97 7.80 -24.17 3.44
CA ALA A 97 8.14 -23.22 2.38
C ALA A 97 6.89 -22.51 1.87
N SER A 98 7.05 -21.24 1.48
CA SER A 98 5.99 -20.48 0.84
C SER A 98 6.52 -19.62 -0.29
N ILE A 99 5.69 -19.48 -1.32
CA ILE A 99 5.90 -18.61 -2.49
C ILE A 99 4.71 -17.68 -2.56
N LYS A 100 4.99 -16.38 -2.69
CA LYS A 100 3.99 -15.33 -2.81
C LYS A 100 4.33 -14.45 -3.99
N ASP A 101 3.45 -14.43 -4.99
CA ASP A 101 3.57 -13.59 -6.16
C ASP A 101 2.48 -12.52 -6.11
N LYS A 102 2.88 -11.26 -6.20
CA LYS A 102 1.98 -10.13 -6.20
C LYS A 102 2.23 -9.26 -7.42
N ARG A 103 1.18 -9.02 -8.19
CA ARG A 103 1.16 -8.12 -9.33
C ARG A 103 0.16 -7.01 -9.08
N THR A 104 0.61 -5.76 -9.19
CA THR A 104 -0.26 -4.58 -9.11
C THR A 104 -0.16 -3.82 -10.41
N GLU A 105 -1.30 -3.54 -11.04
CA GLU A 105 -1.43 -2.71 -12.22
C GLU A 105 -2.20 -1.45 -11.89
N LYS A 106 -1.71 -0.32 -12.41
CA LYS A 106 -2.31 0.99 -12.23
C LYS A 106 -2.31 1.75 -13.55
N TYR A 107 -3.47 2.24 -13.93
CA TYR A 107 -3.67 3.13 -15.06
C TYR A 107 -4.14 4.48 -14.53
N THR A 108 -3.52 5.55 -14.98
CA THR A 108 -3.92 6.91 -14.64
C THR A 108 -4.02 7.72 -15.93
N TRP A 109 -5.11 8.42 -16.11
CA TRP A 109 -5.31 9.35 -17.21
C TRP A 109 -5.71 10.70 -16.64
N THR A 110 -4.88 11.71 -16.94
CA THR A 110 -5.02 13.05 -16.42
C THR A 110 -5.14 14.03 -17.60
N ASN A 111 -6.16 14.88 -17.56
CA ASN A 111 -6.34 15.99 -18.50
C ASN A 111 -6.32 17.28 -17.71
N THR A 112 -5.56 18.25 -18.18
CA THR A 112 -5.50 19.59 -17.57
C THR A 112 -5.60 20.67 -18.63
N ALA A 113 -6.27 21.74 -18.26
CA ALA A 113 -6.32 22.99 -19.00
C ALA A 113 -5.84 24.10 -18.07
N SER A 114 -4.78 24.77 -18.42
CA SER A 114 -4.28 25.94 -17.71
C SER A 114 -4.32 27.17 -18.59
N TYR A 115 -4.79 28.28 -18.02
CA TYR A 115 -4.87 29.55 -18.70
C TYR A 115 -4.32 30.67 -17.80
N GLY A 116 -3.33 31.36 -18.30
CA GLY A 116 -2.74 32.51 -17.61
C GLY A 116 -2.81 33.76 -18.48
N PHE A 117 -3.16 34.86 -17.86
CA PHE A 117 -3.16 36.17 -18.51
C PHE A 117 -2.90 37.29 -17.53
N ASP A 118 -2.40 38.40 -18.04
CA ASP A 118 -2.10 39.59 -17.29
C ASP A 118 -3.00 40.73 -17.75
N ILE A 119 -3.64 41.42 -16.79
CA ILE A 119 -4.34 42.68 -17.03
C ILE A 119 -3.45 43.79 -16.47
N SER A 120 -2.86 44.61 -17.34
CA SER A 120 -1.76 45.49 -16.98
C SER A 120 -0.58 44.69 -16.33
N LYS A 121 0.53 45.33 -16.04
CA LYS A 121 1.67 44.66 -15.39
C LYS A 121 1.43 44.32 -13.91
N LEU A 122 0.28 44.73 -13.36
CA LEU A 122 -0.02 44.61 -11.94
C LEU A 122 -0.90 43.43 -11.57
N HIS A 123 -1.76 42.98 -12.50
CA HIS A 123 -2.75 41.95 -12.23
C HIS A 123 -2.43 40.68 -13.03
N ASN A 124 -1.99 39.65 -12.35
CA ASN A 124 -1.73 38.34 -12.98
C ASN A 124 -2.78 37.33 -12.52
N PHE A 125 -3.39 36.65 -13.46
CA PHE A 125 -4.38 35.60 -13.23
C PHE A 125 -3.86 34.29 -13.79
N SER A 126 -4.05 33.21 -13.06
CA SER A 126 -3.86 31.87 -13.59
C SER A 126 -4.96 30.93 -13.11
N PHE A 127 -5.50 30.16 -14.04
CA PHE A 127 -6.55 29.18 -13.83
C PHE A 127 -6.04 27.81 -14.23
N LEU A 128 -6.38 26.79 -13.47
CA LEU A 128 -6.13 25.41 -13.78
C LEU A 128 -7.45 24.65 -13.59
N LEU A 129 -7.85 23.90 -14.58
CA LEU A 129 -8.91 22.91 -14.48
C LEU A 129 -8.32 21.55 -14.82
N GLY A 130 -8.70 20.53 -14.11
CA GLY A 130 -8.21 19.19 -14.35
C GLY A 130 -9.22 18.11 -14.02
N GLN A 131 -9.02 16.99 -14.69
CA GLN A 131 -9.74 15.75 -14.50
C GLN A 131 -8.71 14.62 -14.44
N GLU A 132 -8.87 13.70 -13.51
CA GLU A 132 -8.05 12.50 -13.39
C GLU A 132 -8.92 11.28 -13.19
N ILE A 133 -8.63 10.22 -13.91
CA ILE A 133 -9.24 8.91 -13.73
C ILE A 133 -8.12 7.92 -13.45
N GLN A 134 -8.27 7.13 -12.41
CA GLN A 134 -7.32 6.10 -12.05
C GLN A 134 -8.05 4.76 -11.84
N THR A 135 -7.43 3.70 -12.32
CA THR A 135 -7.84 2.32 -12.01
C THR A 135 -6.62 1.56 -11.50
N LYS A 136 -6.80 0.84 -10.40
CA LYS A 136 -5.75 0.00 -9.82
C LYS A 136 -6.33 -1.37 -9.50
N GLN A 137 -5.59 -2.43 -9.80
CA GLN A 137 -5.96 -3.80 -9.48
C GLN A 137 -4.73 -4.57 -9.01
N THR A 138 -4.93 -5.43 -8.03
CA THR A 138 -3.88 -6.30 -7.49
C THR A 138 -4.31 -7.75 -7.61
N LYS A 139 -3.42 -8.57 -8.15
CA LYS A 139 -3.52 -10.04 -8.13
C LYS A 139 -2.43 -10.57 -7.21
N GLU A 140 -2.81 -11.46 -6.32
CA GLU A 140 -1.90 -12.15 -5.42
C GLU A 140 -2.11 -13.66 -5.53
N THR A 141 -1.02 -14.40 -5.64
CA THR A 141 -1.00 -15.86 -5.57
C THR A 141 -0.09 -16.24 -4.43
N PHE A 142 -0.59 -17.06 -3.52
CA PHE A 142 0.14 -17.53 -2.37
C PHE A 142 0.06 -19.06 -2.32
N MET A 143 1.22 -19.68 -2.18
CA MET A 143 1.38 -21.12 -2.03
C MET A 143 2.24 -21.38 -0.81
N LYS A 144 1.75 -22.18 0.14
CA LYS A 144 2.48 -22.58 1.34
C LYS A 144 2.34 -24.08 1.52
N ASN A 145 3.46 -24.75 1.58
CA ASN A 145 3.54 -26.18 1.80
C ASN A 145 4.32 -26.46 3.09
N ARG A 146 4.02 -27.57 3.76
CA ARG A 146 4.63 -28.04 5.01
C ARG A 146 5.07 -29.47 4.89
N TYR A 147 5.78 -29.95 5.90
CA TYR A 147 6.25 -31.34 6.00
C TYR A 147 7.19 -31.75 4.87
N PHE A 148 8.10 -30.84 4.50
CA PHE A 148 9.21 -31.19 3.64
C PHE A 148 10.17 -32.16 4.33
N PRO A 149 11.00 -32.90 3.57
CA PRO A 149 12.06 -33.71 4.15
C PRO A 149 12.94 -32.90 5.11
N ARG A 150 13.22 -33.43 6.30
CA ARG A 150 13.84 -32.69 7.41
C ARG A 150 15.13 -31.94 7.06
N TYR A 151 15.95 -32.50 6.18
CA TYR A 151 17.26 -31.95 5.82
C TYR A 151 17.26 -31.26 4.45
N ILE A 152 16.10 -30.92 3.92
CA ILE A 152 16.01 -30.21 2.64
C ILE A 152 16.57 -28.79 2.79
N THR A 153 17.27 -28.31 1.77
CA THR A 153 17.72 -26.92 1.72
C THR A 153 16.60 -26.00 1.20
N ALA A 154 16.68 -24.71 1.55
CA ALA A 154 15.71 -23.70 1.10
C ALA A 154 15.55 -23.70 -0.43
N ASP A 155 16.66 -23.71 -1.18
CA ASP A 155 16.62 -23.69 -2.65
C ASP A 155 15.94 -24.96 -3.22
N LYS A 156 16.22 -26.12 -2.65
CA LYS A 156 15.56 -27.37 -3.09
C LYS A 156 14.07 -27.38 -2.79
N ALA A 157 13.67 -26.90 -1.61
CA ALA A 157 12.26 -26.83 -1.22
C ALA A 157 11.48 -25.82 -2.09
N LEU A 158 12.01 -24.62 -2.28
CA LEU A 158 11.37 -23.55 -3.05
C LEU A 158 11.28 -23.87 -4.55
N ASN A 159 12.25 -24.61 -5.09
CA ASN A 159 12.21 -25.05 -6.48
C ASN A 159 11.42 -26.37 -6.70
N ASN A 160 11.02 -27.05 -5.62
CA ASN A 160 10.29 -28.31 -5.68
C ASN A 160 9.21 -28.35 -4.59
N MET A 161 8.23 -27.45 -4.68
CA MET A 161 7.15 -27.35 -3.70
C MET A 161 6.35 -28.64 -3.54
N ASN A 162 6.29 -29.48 -4.57
CA ASN A 162 5.64 -30.79 -4.55
C ASN A 162 6.28 -31.81 -3.59
N LEU A 163 7.48 -31.56 -3.07
CA LEU A 163 8.11 -32.40 -2.04
C LEU A 163 7.51 -32.17 -0.65
N GLY A 164 6.79 -31.09 -0.45
CA GLY A 164 6.00 -30.81 0.75
C GLY A 164 4.51 -31.14 0.53
N ARG A 165 3.75 -31.15 1.61
CA ARG A 165 2.29 -31.26 1.55
C ARG A 165 1.67 -29.88 1.45
N PRO A 166 0.71 -29.66 0.52
CA PRO A 166 -0.05 -28.41 0.48
C PRO A 166 -0.68 -28.10 1.83
N TRP A 167 -0.55 -26.85 2.25
CA TRP A 167 -1.15 -26.35 3.50
C TRP A 167 -2.11 -25.22 3.24
N GLU A 168 -1.64 -24.20 2.49
CA GLU A 168 -2.44 -23.03 2.17
C GLU A 168 -2.12 -22.60 0.75
N ASN A 169 -3.13 -22.64 -0.12
CA ASN A 169 -3.01 -22.20 -1.49
C ASN A 169 -4.15 -21.25 -1.77
N THR A 170 -3.81 -19.99 -2.00
CA THR A 170 -4.79 -18.95 -2.26
C THR A 170 -4.43 -18.16 -3.52
N THR A 171 -5.43 -17.79 -4.26
CA THR A 171 -5.32 -16.81 -5.34
C THR A 171 -6.38 -15.77 -5.10
N SER A 172 -5.97 -14.53 -4.99
CA SER A 172 -6.88 -13.40 -4.84
C SER A 172 -6.70 -12.41 -5.97
N LEU A 173 -7.80 -11.88 -6.46
CA LEU A 173 -7.86 -10.77 -7.38
C LEU A 173 -8.68 -9.68 -6.70
N SER A 174 -8.04 -8.55 -6.40
CA SER A 174 -8.75 -7.44 -5.75
C SER A 174 -9.84 -6.89 -6.66
N THR A 175 -10.91 -6.38 -6.07
CA THR A 175 -11.87 -5.53 -6.79
C THR A 175 -11.11 -4.35 -7.40
N PRO A 176 -11.35 -3.99 -8.67
CA PRO A 176 -10.69 -2.83 -9.25
C PRO A 176 -11.03 -1.56 -8.47
N GLU A 177 -10.02 -0.97 -7.84
CA GLU A 177 -10.13 0.35 -7.22
C GLU A 177 -10.16 1.40 -8.34
N ARG A 178 -11.26 2.15 -8.44
CA ARG A 178 -11.43 3.22 -9.41
C ARG A 178 -11.60 4.52 -8.67
N THR A 179 -10.87 5.54 -9.09
CA THR A 179 -11.03 6.90 -8.60
C THR A 179 -11.24 7.84 -9.79
N ALA A 180 -12.08 8.83 -9.59
CA ALA A 180 -12.30 9.93 -10.52
C ALA A 180 -12.21 11.23 -9.75
N SER A 181 -11.41 12.16 -10.24
CA SER A 181 -11.16 13.44 -9.58
C SER A 181 -11.37 14.58 -10.57
N PHE A 182 -12.05 15.61 -10.11
CA PHE A 182 -12.15 16.89 -10.80
C PHE A 182 -11.56 17.96 -9.90
N PHE A 183 -10.71 18.80 -10.43
CA PHE A 183 -10.08 19.85 -9.64
C PHE A 183 -9.95 21.15 -10.42
N GLY A 184 -10.03 22.24 -9.70
CA GLY A 184 -9.85 23.57 -10.23
C GLY A 184 -9.08 24.44 -9.26
N GLN A 185 -8.26 25.32 -9.80
CA GLN A 185 -7.49 26.30 -9.05
C GLN A 185 -7.54 27.62 -9.75
N ALA A 186 -7.75 28.69 -9.01
CA ALA A 186 -7.65 30.06 -9.44
C ALA A 186 -6.61 30.77 -8.58
N ASN A 187 -5.63 31.38 -9.23
CA ASN A 187 -4.62 32.19 -8.57
C ASN A 187 -4.72 33.61 -9.07
N TYR A 188 -4.65 34.55 -8.16
CA TYR A 188 -4.57 35.98 -8.41
C TYR A 188 -3.35 36.55 -7.72
N ASN A 189 -2.58 37.34 -8.44
CA ASN A 189 -1.41 38.01 -7.95
C ASN A 189 -1.50 39.52 -8.31
N TYR A 190 -1.50 40.35 -7.31
CA TYR A 190 -1.49 41.81 -7.46
C TYR A 190 -0.10 42.36 -7.15
N ASP A 191 0.53 42.99 -8.12
CA ASP A 191 1.84 43.67 -8.02
C ASP A 191 2.94 42.77 -7.37
N HIS A 192 2.80 41.47 -7.49
CA HIS A 192 3.65 40.51 -6.78
C HIS A 192 3.72 40.72 -5.26
N LYS A 193 2.81 41.52 -4.68
CA LYS A 193 2.69 41.80 -3.24
C LYS A 193 1.62 40.95 -2.59
N TYR A 194 0.44 40.88 -3.20
CA TYR A 194 -0.71 40.17 -2.65
C TYR A 194 -1.04 38.99 -3.55
N LEU A 195 -1.00 37.81 -2.98
CA LEU A 195 -1.31 36.56 -3.70
C LEU A 195 -2.49 35.86 -3.05
N VAL A 196 -3.47 35.47 -3.84
CA VAL A 196 -4.62 34.68 -3.38
C VAL A 196 -4.74 33.47 -4.26
N SER A 197 -4.99 32.30 -3.66
CA SER A 197 -5.27 31.07 -4.37
C SER A 197 -6.52 30.41 -3.79
N VAL A 198 -7.42 30.00 -4.68
CA VAL A 198 -8.61 29.22 -4.34
C VAL A 198 -8.52 27.91 -5.09
N THR A 199 -8.68 26.81 -4.39
CA THR A 199 -8.66 25.46 -4.97
C THR A 199 -9.92 24.72 -4.57
N MET A 200 -10.50 23.99 -5.50
CA MET A 200 -11.59 23.07 -5.27
C MET A 200 -11.25 21.72 -5.88
N ARG A 201 -11.43 20.63 -5.12
CA ARG A 201 -11.25 19.28 -5.58
C ARG A 201 -12.46 18.41 -5.21
N ALA A 202 -12.96 17.67 -6.17
CA ALA A 202 -13.99 16.66 -5.96
C ALA A 202 -13.38 15.30 -6.32
N ASP A 203 -13.35 14.38 -5.36
CA ASP A 203 -12.79 13.04 -5.54
C ASP A 203 -13.86 11.98 -5.31
N GLY A 204 -14.04 11.12 -6.30
CA GLY A 204 -14.90 9.94 -6.22
C GLY A 204 -14.06 8.67 -6.10
N SER A 205 -14.49 7.71 -5.27
CA SER A 205 -13.80 6.43 -5.10
C SER A 205 -14.78 5.28 -4.93
N THR A 206 -14.49 4.15 -5.59
CA THR A 206 -15.26 2.91 -5.46
C THR A 206 -15.07 2.22 -4.09
N LYS A 207 -14.16 2.70 -3.26
CA LYS A 207 -13.96 2.20 -1.89
C LYS A 207 -15.09 2.56 -0.93
N PHE A 208 -15.90 3.55 -1.29
CA PHE A 208 -17.03 3.99 -0.49
C PHE A 208 -18.34 3.40 -1.00
N ALA A 209 -19.34 3.37 -0.14
CA ALA A 209 -20.66 2.85 -0.45
C ALA A 209 -21.31 3.62 -1.63
N PRO A 210 -22.13 2.96 -2.45
CA PRO A 210 -22.93 3.65 -3.46
C PRO A 210 -23.75 4.78 -2.84
N GLY A 211 -23.66 5.97 -3.42
CA GLY A 211 -24.28 7.20 -2.89
C GLY A 211 -23.34 8.07 -2.06
N GLU A 212 -22.30 7.51 -1.42
CA GLU A 212 -21.35 8.23 -0.57
C GLU A 212 -19.93 8.26 -1.18
N GLN A 213 -19.82 8.10 -2.49
CA GLN A 213 -18.53 7.91 -3.17
C GLN A 213 -17.76 9.21 -3.40
N TRP A 214 -18.41 10.37 -3.27
CA TRP A 214 -17.83 11.66 -3.58
C TRP A 214 -17.51 12.50 -2.35
N GLY A 215 -16.28 13.01 -2.30
CA GLY A 215 -15.81 13.98 -1.33
C GLY A 215 -15.43 15.31 -1.99
N TYR A 216 -15.65 16.43 -1.29
CA TYR A 216 -15.37 17.78 -1.77
C TYR A 216 -14.38 18.47 -0.85
N PHE A 217 -13.32 19.01 -1.42
CA PHE A 217 -12.16 19.51 -0.68
C PHE A 217 -11.81 20.94 -1.14
N PRO A 218 -12.50 21.97 -0.63
CA PRO A 218 -12.15 23.34 -0.87
C PRO A 218 -10.92 23.76 -0.06
N ALA A 219 -10.09 24.63 -0.63
CA ALA A 219 -8.99 25.27 0.06
C ALA A 219 -8.81 26.71 -0.44
N VAL A 220 -8.45 27.59 0.48
CA VAL A 220 -8.13 28.99 0.19
C VAL A 220 -6.81 29.35 0.86
N SER A 221 -5.95 30.07 0.16
CA SER A 221 -4.71 30.58 0.73
C SER A 221 -4.47 32.03 0.30
N GLY A 222 -3.82 32.78 1.18
CA GLY A 222 -3.38 34.14 0.92
C GLY A 222 -1.92 34.32 1.30
N ALA A 223 -1.24 35.22 0.59
CA ALA A 223 0.11 35.59 0.94
C ALA A 223 0.33 37.10 0.71
N TRP A 224 1.09 37.69 1.60
CA TRP A 224 1.50 39.10 1.55
C TRP A 224 3.03 39.19 1.58
N VAL A 225 3.61 39.78 0.55
CA VAL A 225 5.05 39.97 0.42
C VAL A 225 5.39 41.35 0.99
N LEU A 226 5.64 41.42 2.31
CA LEU A 226 5.91 42.63 3.02
C LEU A 226 7.20 43.32 2.54
N SER A 227 8.20 42.56 2.12
CA SER A 227 9.47 43.09 1.60
C SER A 227 9.33 43.93 0.32
N ARG A 228 8.16 43.86 -0.36
CA ARG A 228 7.86 44.66 -1.53
C ARG A 228 7.01 45.90 -1.23
N GLU A 229 6.66 46.13 0.04
CA GLU A 229 5.97 47.32 0.46
C GLU A 229 6.95 48.49 0.61
N GLY A 230 6.52 49.68 0.27
CA GLY A 230 7.37 50.88 0.29
C GLY A 230 8.10 51.16 1.62
N PHE A 231 7.57 50.63 2.74
CA PHE A 231 8.22 50.79 4.06
C PHE A 231 9.35 49.76 4.29
N LEU A 232 9.48 48.72 3.47
CA LEU A 232 10.55 47.68 3.53
C LEU A 232 11.37 47.59 2.26
N GLU A 233 10.97 48.19 1.15
CA GLU A 233 11.57 48.02 -0.17
C GLU A 233 13.06 48.36 -0.24
N ASN A 234 13.50 49.33 0.59
CA ASN A 234 14.90 49.74 0.65
C ASN A 234 15.63 49.24 1.93
N ASN A 235 15.14 48.21 2.57
CA ASN A 235 15.77 47.67 3.77
C ASN A 235 16.94 46.74 3.40
N GLU A 236 18.18 47.11 3.78
CA GLU A 236 19.37 46.33 3.46
C GLU A 236 19.47 45.02 4.26
N ILE A 237 18.71 44.85 5.35
CA ILE A 237 18.77 43.71 6.24
C ILE A 237 17.73 42.64 5.82
N ILE A 238 16.53 43.08 5.39
CA ILE A 238 15.41 42.23 5.07
C ILE A 238 15.21 42.18 3.56
N SER A 239 15.80 41.18 2.90
CA SER A 239 15.69 40.97 1.45
C SER A 239 14.37 40.33 1.02
N ASN A 240 13.77 39.48 1.86
CA ASN A 240 12.50 38.82 1.57
C ASN A 240 11.73 38.50 2.86
N LEU A 241 10.58 39.14 3.01
CA LEU A 241 9.63 38.87 4.09
C LEU A 241 8.25 38.60 3.50
N LYS A 242 7.72 37.41 3.71
CA LYS A 242 6.42 36.97 3.20
C LYS A 242 5.58 36.33 4.30
N LEU A 243 4.40 36.85 4.54
CA LEU A 243 3.39 36.24 5.41
C LEU A 243 2.46 35.36 4.56
N ARG A 244 2.11 34.18 5.05
CA ARG A 244 1.19 33.22 4.38
C ARG A 244 0.18 32.67 5.36
N ALA A 245 -1.06 32.54 4.91
CA ALA A 245 -2.12 31.85 5.64
C ALA A 245 -2.89 30.95 4.65
N ALA A 246 -3.31 29.78 5.11
CA ALA A 246 -4.11 28.85 4.32
C ALA A 246 -5.09 28.10 5.23
N ILE A 247 -6.27 27.82 4.68
CA ILE A 247 -7.28 26.96 5.29
C ILE A 247 -7.86 26.06 4.20
N GLY A 248 -8.15 24.79 4.53
CA GLY A 248 -8.71 23.86 3.57
C GLY A 248 -9.21 22.60 4.24
N LEU A 249 -10.02 21.86 3.52
CA LEU A 249 -10.47 20.53 3.88
C LEU A 249 -9.61 19.48 3.16
N ALA A 250 -9.28 18.41 3.85
CA ALA A 250 -8.56 17.26 3.28
C ALA A 250 -9.32 15.97 3.57
N GLY A 251 -9.37 15.09 2.58
CA GLY A 251 -9.98 13.78 2.69
C GLY A 251 -8.95 12.67 2.86
N ASN A 252 -9.40 11.52 3.34
CA ASN A 252 -8.63 10.30 3.39
C ASN A 252 -9.44 9.13 2.82
N ASN A 253 -8.90 8.46 1.78
CA ASN A 253 -9.47 7.26 1.19
C ASN A 253 -8.62 6.00 1.46
N ARG A 254 -7.72 6.05 2.46
CA ARG A 254 -6.86 4.92 2.86
C ARG A 254 -7.63 3.96 3.77
N ILE A 255 -8.72 3.44 3.25
CA ILE A 255 -9.49 2.35 3.84
C ILE A 255 -9.27 1.09 3.01
N ASP A 256 -9.50 -0.08 3.62
CA ASP A 256 -9.47 -1.34 2.90
C ASP A 256 -10.62 -1.41 1.88
N ASP A 257 -10.42 -2.21 0.84
CA ASP A 257 -11.43 -2.42 -0.19
C ASP A 257 -12.65 -3.11 0.41
N ASP A 258 -13.83 -2.76 -0.10
CA ASP A 258 -15.11 -3.40 0.26
C ASP A 258 -15.53 -3.32 1.75
N MET A 259 -14.93 -2.45 2.56
CA MET A 259 -15.29 -2.29 4.00
C MET A 259 -16.76 -1.92 4.24
N TRP A 260 -17.45 -1.40 3.26
CA TRP A 260 -18.89 -1.09 3.35
C TRP A 260 -19.79 -2.29 3.06
N ARG A 261 -19.20 -3.43 2.62
CA ARG A 261 -19.91 -4.68 2.34
C ARG A 261 -19.83 -5.62 3.53
N TYR A 262 -20.85 -6.42 3.73
CA TYR A 262 -20.76 -7.59 4.58
C TYR A 262 -19.92 -8.64 3.86
N LEU A 263 -18.71 -8.90 4.35
CA LEU A 263 -17.83 -9.93 3.81
C LEU A 263 -18.01 -11.21 4.63
N TYR A 264 -18.24 -12.31 3.96
CA TYR A 264 -18.31 -13.62 4.57
C TYR A 264 -16.99 -14.35 4.33
N THR A 265 -16.39 -14.87 5.40
CA THR A 265 -15.24 -15.75 5.27
C THR A 265 -15.76 -17.19 5.21
N VAL A 266 -15.48 -17.87 4.09
CA VAL A 266 -15.78 -19.30 3.99
C VAL A 266 -14.78 -20.05 4.85
N ASN A 267 -15.28 -20.68 5.91
CA ASN A 267 -14.48 -21.55 6.76
C ASN A 267 -14.99 -22.98 6.57
N SER A 268 -14.15 -23.83 5.97
CA SER A 268 -14.48 -25.23 5.69
C SER A 268 -14.73 -26.10 6.94
N THR A 269 -14.40 -25.56 8.12
CA THR A 269 -14.50 -26.34 9.39
C THR A 269 -15.59 -25.85 10.33
N SER A 270 -16.14 -24.66 10.17
CA SER A 270 -17.08 -24.05 11.15
C SER A 270 -18.13 -23.10 10.55
N GLY A 271 -18.34 -23.12 9.25
CA GLY A 271 -19.40 -22.31 8.61
C GLY A 271 -20.81 -22.90 8.83
N PRO A 272 -21.87 -22.08 8.77
CA PRO A 272 -23.23 -22.60 8.75
C PRO A 272 -23.43 -23.48 7.52
N ALA A 273 -23.89 -24.68 7.72
CA ALA A 273 -24.25 -25.57 6.62
C ALA A 273 -25.62 -25.15 6.06
N PHE A 274 -25.70 -24.88 4.77
CA PHE A 274 -26.97 -24.69 4.04
C PHE A 274 -27.24 -25.96 3.24
N GLY A 275 -28.27 -26.70 3.60
CA GLY A 275 -28.72 -27.90 2.92
C GLY A 275 -28.77 -29.13 3.82
N GLU A 276 -29.42 -30.17 3.32
CA GLU A 276 -29.48 -31.47 3.98
C GLU A 276 -28.12 -32.16 3.83
N ALA A 277 -27.71 -32.89 4.87
CA ALA A 277 -26.53 -33.73 4.80
C ALA A 277 -26.73 -34.81 3.71
N THR A 278 -25.76 -34.99 2.85
CA THR A 278 -25.78 -36.11 1.89
C THR A 278 -25.69 -37.43 2.65
N GLU A 279 -26.12 -38.53 2.04
CA GLU A 279 -26.05 -39.89 2.63
C GLU A 279 -24.62 -40.28 3.09
N ASN A 280 -23.59 -39.58 2.59
CA ASN A 280 -22.19 -39.79 2.95
C ASN A 280 -21.70 -38.85 4.08
N GLY A 281 -22.59 -38.02 4.66
CA GLY A 281 -22.24 -37.09 5.74
C GLY A 281 -21.47 -35.83 5.29
N GLU A 282 -21.35 -35.61 3.98
CA GLU A 282 -20.75 -34.38 3.43
C GLU A 282 -21.80 -33.25 3.48
N GLN A 283 -21.44 -32.17 4.15
CA GLN A 283 -22.24 -30.94 4.19
C GLN A 283 -21.72 -29.95 3.16
N TRP A 284 -22.59 -29.45 2.31
CA TRP A 284 -22.26 -28.37 1.40
C TRP A 284 -22.37 -27.05 2.13
N TYR A 285 -21.25 -26.30 2.21
CA TYR A 285 -21.25 -24.95 2.76
C TYR A 285 -21.57 -23.97 1.63
N GLY A 286 -22.69 -23.28 1.77
CA GLY A 286 -23.08 -22.24 0.81
C GLY A 286 -22.08 -21.08 0.79
N ILE A 287 -21.89 -20.51 -0.39
CA ILE A 287 -21.04 -19.33 -0.64
C ILE A 287 -21.82 -18.07 -0.24
#